data_7a4138680c62d29fa221c61c5ef47e1e
#
_entry.id   7a4138680c62d29fa221c61c5ef47e1e
#
_cell.length_a   1.000
_cell.length_b   1.000
_cell.length_c   1.000
_cell.angle_alpha   90.00
_cell.angle_beta   90.00
_cell.angle_gamma   90.00
#
_symmetry.space_group_name_H-M   'P 1'
#
loop_
_entity.id
_entity.type
_entity.pdbx_description
1 polymer ?
#
loop_
_entity_poly.entity_id
_entity_poly.type
_entity_poly.pdbx_seq_one_letter_code
_entity_poly.pdbx_strand_id
1 'polypeptide(L)' 'MFDPFGHVHLDPASDPPERYQAMFDLCGELWGRLQNLRCRCSQDDFLMALIEHLQRQLIGAMLILSKKVESEAQDG' A
#
# COMPACT_ATOMS: atom_id res chain seq x y z
N MET A 1 4.77 12.53 -20.08
CA MET A 1 5.47 12.37 -18.79
C MET A 1 5.46 10.92 -18.38
N PHE A 2 6.58 10.42 -17.95
CA PHE A 2 6.69 9.01 -17.58
C PHE A 2 6.24 8.80 -16.14
N ASP A 3 5.37 7.81 -15.94
CA ASP A 3 4.91 7.44 -14.61
C ASP A 3 5.54 6.09 -14.24
N PRO A 4 6.49 6.07 -13.28
CA PRO A 4 7.16 4.82 -12.93
C PRO A 4 6.24 3.78 -12.31
N PHE A 5 5.09 4.20 -11.82
CA PHE A 5 4.13 3.27 -11.23
C PHE A 5 3.09 2.77 -12.22
N GLY A 6 3.14 3.26 -13.43
CA GLY A 6 2.31 2.77 -14.53
C GLY A 6 0.88 3.24 -14.48
N HIS A 7 0.14 2.79 -13.50
CA HIS A 7 -1.29 3.10 -13.43
C HIS A 7 -1.72 3.71 -12.10
N VAL A 8 -0.76 4.05 -11.25
CA VAL A 8 -1.08 4.82 -10.07
C VAL A 8 -1.05 6.28 -10.50
N HIS A 9 -2.20 6.77 -10.85
CA HIS A 9 -2.31 8.12 -11.35
C HIS A 9 -3.00 8.98 -10.30
N LEU A 10 -2.21 9.77 -9.59
CA LEU A 10 -2.72 10.67 -8.58
C LEU A 10 -3.00 12.01 -9.23
N ASP A 11 -4.23 12.18 -9.67
CA ASP A 11 -4.68 13.41 -10.30
C ASP A 11 -4.81 14.50 -9.24
N PRO A 12 -4.12 15.65 -9.40
CA PRO A 12 -4.25 16.73 -8.43
C PRO A 12 -5.66 17.29 -8.32
N ALA A 13 -6.51 17.03 -9.30
CA ALA A 13 -7.91 17.45 -9.25
C ALA A 13 -8.78 16.48 -8.46
N SER A 14 -8.26 15.31 -8.12
CA SER A 14 -9.00 14.33 -7.33
C SER A 14 -9.17 14.79 -5.90
N ASP A 15 -10.27 14.40 -5.28
CA ASP A 15 -10.49 14.68 -3.87
C ASP A 15 -9.45 13.99 -3.02
N PRO A 16 -8.95 14.63 -1.94
CA PRO A 16 -7.96 14.01 -1.08
C PRO A 16 -8.33 12.61 -0.59
N PRO A 17 -9.59 12.34 -0.16
CA PRO A 17 -9.94 10.98 0.26
C PRO A 17 -9.74 9.95 -0.83
N GLU A 18 -10.01 10.31 -2.09
CA GLU A 18 -9.84 9.38 -3.20
C GLU A 18 -8.38 9.02 -3.40
N ARG A 19 -7.49 10.01 -3.29
CA ARG A 19 -6.05 9.77 -3.45
C ARG A 19 -5.51 8.87 -2.36
N TYR A 20 -5.94 9.12 -1.13
CA TYR A 20 -5.50 8.29 0.00
C TYR A 20 -6.05 6.88 -0.10
N GLN A 21 -7.29 6.77 -0.56
CA GLN A 21 -7.90 5.45 -0.75
C GLN A 21 -7.18 4.66 -1.83
N ALA A 22 -6.81 5.33 -2.93
CA ALA A 22 -6.07 4.67 -4.00
C ALA A 22 -4.73 4.14 -3.50
N MET A 23 -4.04 4.92 -2.67
CA MET A 23 -2.78 4.50 -2.09
C MET A 23 -2.98 3.33 -1.12
N PHE A 24 -4.05 3.38 -0.33
CA PHE A 24 -4.39 2.29 0.58
C PHE A 24 -4.63 0.99 -0.20
N ASP A 25 -5.37 1.08 -1.28
CA ASP A 25 -5.67 -0.09 -2.12
C ASP A 25 -4.39 -0.68 -2.71
N LEU A 26 -3.48 0.18 -3.16
CA LEU A 26 -2.21 -0.27 -3.70
C LEU A 26 -1.37 -0.98 -2.63
N CYS A 27 -1.35 -0.44 -1.43
CA CYS A 27 -0.62 -1.07 -0.33
C CYS A 27 -1.17 -2.46 -0.04
N GLY A 28 -2.50 -2.61 -0.06
CA GLY A 28 -3.14 -3.90 0.15
C GLY A 28 -2.78 -4.90 -0.94
N GLU A 29 -2.74 -4.44 -2.19
CA GLU A 29 -2.34 -5.28 -3.30
C GLU A 29 -0.90 -5.75 -3.17
N LEU A 30 -0.02 -4.83 -2.81
CA LEU A 30 1.40 -5.17 -2.61
C LEU A 30 1.56 -6.16 -1.46
N TRP A 31 0.81 -5.97 -0.40
CA TRP A 31 0.86 -6.89 0.75
C TRP A 31 0.48 -8.30 0.30
N GLY A 32 -0.56 -8.42 -0.52
CA GLY A 32 -1.00 -9.72 -1.03
C GLY A 32 0.06 -10.37 -1.91
N ARG A 33 0.71 -9.58 -2.75
CA ARG A 33 1.78 -10.10 -3.61
C ARG A 33 2.97 -10.58 -2.77
N LEU A 34 3.31 -9.85 -1.72
CA LEU A 34 4.37 -10.27 -0.82
C LEU A 34 4.00 -11.55 -0.09
N GLN A 35 2.73 -11.69 0.28
CA GLN A 35 2.26 -12.91 0.92
C GLN A 35 2.41 -14.12 0.00
N ASN A 36 2.11 -13.96 -1.28
CA ASN A 36 2.31 -15.03 -2.26
C ASN A 36 3.78 -15.42 -2.37
N LEU A 37 4.67 -14.42 -2.40
CA LEU A 37 6.10 -14.68 -2.45
C LEU A 37 6.57 -15.40 -1.19
N ARG A 38 6.03 -15.00 -0.05
CA ARG A 38 6.38 -15.63 1.22
C ARG A 38 6.07 -17.12 1.20
N CYS A 39 4.94 -17.49 0.65
CA CYS A 39 4.56 -18.90 0.54
C CYS A 39 5.51 -19.67 -0.37
N ARG A 40 5.97 -19.03 -1.45
CA ARG A 40 6.88 -19.67 -2.40
C ARG A 40 8.31 -19.75 -1.89
N CYS A 41 8.73 -18.80 -1.08
CA CYS A 41 10.09 -18.67 -0.60
C CYS A 41 10.24 -19.11 0.86
N SER A 42 9.37 -20.00 1.31
CA SER A 42 9.33 -20.39 2.71
C SER A 42 10.62 -21.08 3.20
N GLN A 43 11.45 -21.56 2.28
CA GLN A 43 12.72 -22.19 2.64
C GLN A 43 13.89 -21.23 2.73
N ASP A 44 13.68 -19.99 2.33
CA ASP A 44 14.73 -18.97 2.33
C ASP A 44 14.49 -18.02 3.52
N ASP A 45 15.26 -18.23 4.58
CA ASP A 45 15.07 -17.45 5.82
C ASP A 45 15.31 -15.96 5.59
N PHE A 46 16.28 -15.62 4.75
CA PHE A 46 16.59 -14.22 4.47
C PHE A 46 15.41 -13.54 3.77
N LEU A 47 14.89 -14.18 2.73
CA LEU A 47 13.75 -13.61 2.00
C LEU A 47 12.50 -13.55 2.88
N MET A 48 12.30 -14.56 3.71
CA MET A 48 11.17 -14.56 4.63
C MET A 48 11.22 -13.37 5.57
N ALA A 49 12.40 -13.12 6.15
CA ALA A 49 12.57 -11.99 7.06
C ALA A 49 12.36 -10.67 6.34
N LEU A 50 12.87 -10.55 5.12
CA LEU A 50 12.72 -9.33 4.34
C LEU A 50 11.25 -9.08 3.98
N ILE A 51 10.55 -10.13 3.56
CA ILE A 51 9.13 -9.99 3.21
C ILE A 51 8.33 -9.58 4.44
N GLU A 52 8.59 -10.18 5.59
CA GLU A 52 7.91 -9.79 6.82
C GLU A 52 8.13 -8.32 7.15
N HIS A 53 9.37 -7.86 6.99
CA HIS A 53 9.68 -6.46 7.23
C HIS A 53 8.87 -5.54 6.32
N LEU A 54 8.83 -5.86 5.04
CA LEU A 54 8.09 -5.07 4.06
C LEU A 54 6.59 -5.09 4.36
N GLN A 55 6.07 -6.25 4.74
CA GLN A 55 4.65 -6.36 5.06
C GLN A 55 4.28 -5.51 6.29
N ARG A 56 5.15 -5.47 7.29
CA ARG A 56 4.91 -4.63 8.46
C ARG A 56 4.90 -3.16 8.09
N GLN A 57 5.80 -2.74 7.20
CA GLN A 57 5.83 -1.36 6.73
C GLN A 57 4.54 -1.02 5.99
N LEU A 58 4.06 -1.94 5.15
CA LEU A 58 2.82 -1.73 4.43
C LEU A 58 1.63 -1.62 5.37
N ILE A 59 1.57 -2.47 6.39
CA ILE A 59 0.48 -2.41 7.37
C ILE A 59 0.48 -1.05 8.09
N GLY A 60 1.66 -0.59 8.49
CA GLY A 60 1.77 0.72 9.12
C GLY A 60 1.28 1.85 8.22
N ALA A 61 1.67 1.80 6.95
CA ALA A 61 1.22 2.79 5.97
C ALA A 61 -0.29 2.73 5.78
N MET A 62 -0.85 1.52 5.72
CA MET A 62 -2.29 1.35 5.55
C MET A 62 -3.07 1.91 6.73
N LEU A 63 -2.57 1.73 7.95
CA LEU A 63 -3.21 2.28 9.13
C LEU A 63 -3.21 3.81 9.10
N ILE A 64 -2.09 4.40 8.71
CA ILE A 64 -1.99 5.85 8.61
C ILE A 64 -2.93 6.38 7.54
N LEU A 65 -2.96 5.71 6.39
CA LEU A 65 -3.84 6.12 5.30
C LEU A 65 -5.30 5.98 5.67
N SER A 66 -5.65 4.92 6.38
CA SER A 66 -7.02 4.70 6.82
C SER A 66 -7.50 5.85 7.71
N LYS A 67 -6.66 6.27 8.64
CA LYS A 67 -7.00 7.38 9.50
C LYS A 67 -7.11 8.69 8.73
N LYS A 68 -6.26 8.86 7.73
CA LYS A 68 -6.28 10.07 6.91
C LYS A 68 -7.55 10.13 6.08
N VAL A 69 -7.96 9.00 5.51
CA VAL A 69 -9.20 8.93 4.73
C VAL A 69 -10.39 9.29 5.62
N GLU A 70 -10.44 8.73 6.83
CA GLU A 70 -11.52 9.03 7.76
C GLU A 70 -11.57 10.51 8.12
N SER A 71 -10.39 11.09 8.39
CA SER A 71 -10.29 12.50 8.77
C SER A 71 -10.79 13.41 7.65
N GLU A 72 -10.39 13.13 6.42
CA GLU A 72 -10.80 13.93 5.27
C GLU A 72 -12.29 13.76 4.97
N ALA A 73 -12.81 12.56 5.16
CA ALA A 73 -14.22 12.30 4.92
C ALA A 73 -15.08 13.01 5.94
N GLN A 74 -14.61 13.14 7.18
CA GLN A 74 -15.38 13.81 8.24
C GLN A 74 -15.35 15.32 8.12
N ASP A 75 -14.33 15.84 7.51
CA ASP A 75 -14.18 17.29 7.32
C ASP A 75 -15.08 17.82 6.22
N GLY A 76 -15.57 16.96 5.40
CA GLY A 76 -16.44 17.34 4.33
C GLY A 76 -17.81 17.74 4.82
#